data_b2df0ee7d11e9ff4e1f080bbaff00c67
#
_entry.id   b2df0ee7d11e9ff4e1f080bbaff00c67
#
_cell.length_a   1.000
_cell.length_b   1.000
_cell.length_c   1.000
_cell.angle_alpha   90.00
_cell.angle_beta   90.00
_cell.angle_gamma   90.00
#
_symmetry.space_group_name_H-M   'P 1'
#
loop_
_entity.id
_entity.type
_entity.pdbx_description
1 polymer ?
#
loop_
_entity_poly.entity_id
_entity_poly.type
_entity_poly.pdbx_seq_one_letter_code
_entity_poly.pdbx_strand_id
1 'polypeptide(L)'
;MNLLKFLVGTKNDRELKKLWPIVRKINAIEEGYQQQNFTDEDFPKKTQEFKERIAAAVAKACPKNPSEEQKAAAERQALDAILPEAYALVKNACRHLVGTTEEVCGHTLTWNMVPFDVQLLGGIVLHQGKISEMQTGEGKTLVATLPLYLNALAGKNVQLVTVNDYLALRDATWMGHLYKYLGLTV
;
A
#
# COMPACT_ATOMS: atom_id res chain seq x y z
N MET A 1 -12.90 -4.78 -35.99
CA MET A 1 -13.18 -4.39 -34.60
C MET A 1 -14.12 -5.43 -34.00
N ASN A 2 -13.71 -6.19 -33.01
CA ASN A 2 -14.42 -7.42 -32.58
C ASN A 2 -15.59 -7.02 -31.67
N LEU A 3 -16.83 -7.15 -32.13
CA LEU A 3 -18.08 -6.79 -31.43
C LEU A 3 -18.18 -7.44 -30.04
N LEU A 4 -17.62 -8.64 -29.86
CA LEU A 4 -17.51 -9.36 -28.59
C LEU A 4 -16.62 -8.66 -27.58
N LYS A 5 -15.53 -7.97 -28.00
CA LYS A 5 -14.69 -7.16 -27.11
C LYS A 5 -15.43 -5.94 -26.56
N PHE A 6 -16.33 -5.37 -27.35
CA PHE A 6 -17.14 -4.22 -26.93
C PHE A 6 -18.20 -4.62 -25.87
N LEU A 7 -18.80 -5.80 -25.97
CA LEU A 7 -19.83 -6.27 -25.05
C LEU A 7 -19.28 -6.90 -23.75
N VAL A 8 -18.13 -7.57 -23.83
CA VAL A 8 -17.59 -8.38 -22.70
C VAL A 8 -16.36 -7.72 -22.04
N GLY A 9 -15.79 -6.66 -22.63
CA GLY A 9 -14.55 -6.03 -22.20
C GLY A 9 -13.32 -6.91 -22.46
N THR A 10 -12.14 -6.37 -22.22
CA THR A 10 -10.87 -7.11 -22.27
C THR A 10 -10.71 -8.01 -21.04
N LYS A 11 -9.71 -8.91 -21.05
CA LYS A 11 -9.33 -9.69 -19.86
C LYS A 11 -8.96 -8.75 -18.70
N ASN A 12 -8.24 -7.67 -18.99
CA ASN A 12 -7.83 -6.67 -17.99
C ASN A 12 -9.05 -5.96 -17.38
N ASP A 13 -10.04 -5.57 -18.19
CA ASP A 13 -11.27 -4.92 -17.70
C ASP A 13 -12.01 -5.82 -16.71
N ARG A 14 -12.06 -7.12 -16.99
CA ARG A 14 -12.70 -8.10 -16.10
C ARG A 14 -11.92 -8.32 -14.80
N GLU A 15 -10.59 -8.34 -14.85
CA GLU A 15 -9.75 -8.43 -13.65
C GLU A 15 -9.88 -7.16 -12.81
N LEU A 16 -9.81 -5.98 -13.41
CA LEU A 16 -10.00 -4.71 -12.70
C LEU A 16 -11.38 -4.62 -12.05
N LYS A 17 -12.45 -5.07 -12.74
CA LYS A 17 -13.80 -5.09 -12.16
C LYS A 17 -13.89 -5.88 -10.85
N LYS A 18 -13.08 -6.94 -10.68
CA LYS A 18 -13.03 -7.71 -9.42
C LYS A 18 -12.34 -6.95 -8.28
N LEU A 19 -11.49 -5.99 -8.59
CA LEU A 19 -10.74 -5.22 -7.60
C LEU A 19 -11.49 -3.98 -7.09
N TRP A 20 -12.42 -3.43 -7.88
CA TRP A 20 -13.21 -2.27 -7.48
C TRP A 20 -13.95 -2.41 -6.14
N PRO A 21 -14.52 -3.57 -5.77
CA PRO A 21 -15.10 -3.77 -4.45
C PRO A 21 -14.09 -3.56 -3.31
N ILE A 22 -12.82 -3.95 -3.53
CA ILE A 22 -11.74 -3.74 -2.54
C ILE A 22 -11.45 -2.25 -2.41
N VAL A 23 -11.35 -1.52 -3.53
CA VAL A 23 -11.14 -0.05 -3.53
C VAL A 23 -12.28 0.66 -2.78
N ARG A 24 -13.54 0.28 -3.05
CA ARG A 24 -14.68 0.85 -2.30
C ARG A 24 -14.59 0.59 -0.81
N LYS A 25 -14.14 -0.62 -0.42
CA LYS A 25 -13.91 -0.97 0.99
C LYS A 25 -12.80 -0.13 1.61
N ILE A 26 -11.69 0.09 0.89
CA ILE A 26 -10.59 0.97 1.33
C ILE A 26 -11.12 2.38 1.60
N ASN A 27 -11.88 2.96 0.67
CA ASN A 27 -12.43 4.30 0.80
C ASN A 27 -13.41 4.41 1.98
N ALA A 28 -14.29 3.43 2.18
CA ALA A 28 -15.22 3.42 3.31
C ALA A 28 -14.50 3.33 4.66
N ILE A 29 -13.41 2.55 4.75
CA ILE A 29 -12.59 2.48 5.97
C ILE A 29 -11.85 3.80 6.19
N GLU A 30 -11.31 4.40 5.13
CA GLU A 30 -10.60 5.69 5.20
C GLU A 30 -11.52 6.81 5.67
N GLU A 31 -12.77 6.86 5.18
CA GLU A 31 -13.79 7.78 5.68
C GLU A 31 -14.04 7.58 7.19
N GLY A 32 -14.06 6.32 7.65
CA GLY A 32 -14.16 6.01 9.08
C GLY A 32 -12.99 6.53 9.89
N TYR A 33 -11.75 6.47 9.37
CA TYR A 33 -10.57 7.04 10.04
C TYR A 33 -10.64 8.57 10.11
N GLN A 34 -11.10 9.23 9.06
CA GLN A 34 -11.31 10.68 9.07
C GLN A 34 -12.33 11.09 10.15
N GLN A 35 -13.43 10.35 10.30
CA GLN A 35 -14.45 10.62 11.32
C GLN A 35 -13.95 10.41 12.75
N GLN A 36 -12.97 9.52 12.96
CA GLN A 36 -12.36 9.26 14.26
C GLN A 36 -11.35 10.34 14.67
N ASN A 37 -11.09 11.34 13.80
CA ASN A 37 -10.13 12.41 14.05
C ASN A 37 -8.76 11.90 14.52
N PHE A 38 -8.14 10.99 13.76
CA PHE A 38 -6.81 10.46 14.05
C PHE A 38 -5.84 11.59 14.35
N THR A 39 -5.03 11.41 15.39
CA THR A 39 -3.86 12.23 15.67
C THR A 39 -2.60 11.59 15.09
N ASP A 40 -1.51 12.34 15.01
CA ASP A 40 -0.23 11.85 14.49
C ASP A 40 0.26 10.59 15.21
N GLU A 41 -0.03 10.48 16.51
CA GLU A 41 0.35 9.31 17.32
C GLU A 41 -0.47 8.05 17.02
N ASP A 42 -1.63 8.17 16.42
CA ASP A 42 -2.51 7.03 16.16
C ASP A 42 -2.04 6.20 14.96
N PHE A 43 -1.32 6.81 13.99
CA PHE A 43 -0.78 6.11 12.84
C PHE A 43 0.25 5.03 13.19
N PRO A 44 1.30 5.32 14.00
CA PRO A 44 2.22 4.29 14.45
C PRO A 44 1.55 3.22 15.33
N LYS A 45 0.60 3.61 16.19
CA LYS A 45 -0.16 2.67 17.03
C LYS A 45 -0.96 1.70 16.17
N LYS A 46 -1.64 2.20 15.13
CA LYS A 46 -2.42 1.37 14.20
C LYS A 46 -1.53 0.44 13.37
N THR A 47 -0.36 0.92 12.97
CA THR A 47 0.66 0.09 12.32
C THR A 47 1.11 -1.06 13.23
N GLN A 48 1.34 -0.80 14.51
CA GLN A 48 1.71 -1.82 15.49
C GLN A 48 0.57 -2.84 15.70
N GLU A 49 -0.67 -2.38 15.81
CA GLU A 49 -1.85 -3.26 15.86
C GLU A 49 -1.91 -4.19 14.65
N PHE A 50 -1.66 -3.68 13.44
CA PHE A 50 -1.64 -4.51 12.23
C PHE A 50 -0.55 -5.59 12.27
N LYS A 51 0.67 -5.24 12.72
CA LYS A 51 1.77 -6.20 12.89
C LYS A 51 1.38 -7.33 13.85
N GLU A 52 0.76 -6.99 14.98
CA GLU A 52 0.30 -7.96 15.98
C GLU A 52 -0.82 -8.86 15.44
N ARG A 53 -1.78 -8.30 14.72
CA ARG A 53 -2.86 -9.06 14.07
C ARG A 53 -2.33 -10.03 13.03
N ILE A 54 -1.34 -9.61 12.22
CA ILE A 54 -0.70 -10.49 11.24
C ILE A 54 0.05 -11.61 11.96
N ALA A 55 0.86 -11.31 12.96
CA ALA A 55 1.61 -12.30 13.73
C ALA A 55 0.68 -13.33 14.38
N ALA A 56 -0.42 -12.88 15.00
CA ALA A 56 -1.42 -13.76 15.60
C ALA A 56 -2.13 -14.63 14.57
N ALA A 57 -2.49 -14.08 13.40
CA ALA A 57 -3.12 -14.83 12.32
C ALA A 57 -2.20 -15.92 11.75
N VAL A 58 -0.92 -15.60 11.53
CA VAL A 58 0.09 -16.55 11.07
C VAL A 58 0.30 -17.66 12.11
N ALA A 59 0.46 -17.31 13.40
CA ALA A 59 0.64 -18.28 14.47
C ALA A 59 -0.57 -19.24 14.58
N LYS A 60 -1.79 -18.74 14.38
CA LYS A 60 -3.01 -19.54 14.41
C LYS A 60 -3.14 -20.46 13.18
N ALA A 61 -2.72 -20.01 12.01
CA ALA A 61 -2.85 -20.75 10.77
C ALA A 61 -1.76 -21.83 10.59
N CYS A 62 -0.61 -21.66 11.25
CA CYS A 62 0.53 -22.55 11.11
C CYS A 62 0.44 -23.76 12.07
N PRO A 63 0.76 -24.99 11.63
CA PRO A 63 0.95 -26.14 12.50
C PRO A 63 2.19 -25.97 13.40
N LYS A 64 2.39 -26.90 14.37
CA LYS A 64 3.53 -26.83 15.33
C LYS A 64 4.92 -26.75 14.67
N ASN A 65 5.09 -27.38 13.49
CA ASN A 65 6.33 -27.34 12.71
C ASN A 65 5.98 -27.04 11.24
N PRO A 66 5.69 -25.78 10.90
CA PRO A 66 5.30 -25.43 9.55
C PRO A 66 6.49 -25.44 8.59
N SER A 67 6.26 -25.88 7.34
CA SER A 67 7.21 -25.62 6.25
C SER A 67 7.30 -24.13 5.92
N GLU A 68 8.36 -23.71 5.24
CA GLU A 68 8.47 -22.31 4.78
C GLU A 68 7.33 -21.92 3.84
N GLU A 69 6.84 -22.85 3.01
CA GLU A 69 5.69 -22.65 2.13
C GLU A 69 4.40 -22.41 2.93
N GLN A 70 4.19 -23.18 4.01
CA GLN A 70 3.02 -23.01 4.88
C GLN A 70 3.05 -21.66 5.61
N LYS A 71 4.22 -21.25 6.09
CA LYS A 71 4.40 -19.91 6.70
C LYS A 71 4.12 -18.80 5.69
N ALA A 72 4.69 -18.89 4.49
CA ALA A 72 4.50 -17.89 3.44
C ALA A 72 3.03 -17.80 2.99
N ALA A 73 2.34 -18.93 2.90
CA ALA A 73 0.90 -18.96 2.57
C ALA A 73 0.04 -18.32 3.67
N ALA A 74 0.32 -18.64 4.94
CA ALA A 74 -0.38 -18.05 6.09
C ALA A 74 -0.14 -16.54 6.19
N GLU A 75 1.09 -16.09 5.97
CA GLU A 75 1.47 -14.68 5.94
C GLU A 75 0.74 -13.94 4.81
N ARG A 76 0.75 -14.49 3.58
CA ARG A 76 0.03 -13.91 2.46
C ARG A 76 -1.46 -13.76 2.74
N GLN A 77 -2.09 -14.79 3.32
CA GLN A 77 -3.49 -14.74 3.69
C GLN A 77 -3.77 -13.66 4.75
N ALA A 78 -2.88 -13.51 5.73
CA ALA A 78 -3.01 -12.48 6.76
C ALA A 78 -2.85 -11.06 6.18
N LEU A 79 -1.90 -10.86 5.25
CA LEU A 79 -1.70 -9.60 4.54
C LEU A 79 -2.90 -9.25 3.64
N ASP A 80 -3.43 -10.22 2.88
CA ASP A 80 -4.63 -10.04 2.05
C ASP A 80 -5.85 -9.62 2.89
N ALA A 81 -6.00 -10.19 4.08
CA ALA A 81 -7.10 -9.86 4.99
C ALA A 81 -7.01 -8.41 5.53
N ILE A 82 -5.80 -7.91 5.77
CA ILE A 82 -5.55 -6.57 6.33
C ILE A 82 -5.43 -5.50 5.23
N LEU A 83 -5.19 -5.88 3.97
CA LEU A 83 -4.94 -4.95 2.86
C LEU A 83 -5.90 -3.75 2.82
N PRO A 84 -7.24 -3.91 2.92
CA PRO A 84 -8.13 -2.76 2.85
C PRO A 84 -7.91 -1.75 3.98
N GLU A 85 -7.66 -2.22 5.20
CA GLU A 85 -7.39 -1.36 6.36
C GLU A 85 -6.02 -0.67 6.24
N ALA A 86 -5.00 -1.41 5.81
CA ALA A 86 -3.64 -0.90 5.62
C ALA A 86 -3.60 0.20 4.54
N TYR A 87 -4.24 -0.02 3.40
CA TYR A 87 -4.29 0.99 2.33
C TYR A 87 -5.12 2.21 2.72
N ALA A 88 -6.18 2.02 3.48
CA ALA A 88 -6.97 3.11 4.05
C ALA A 88 -6.12 3.96 5.01
N LEU A 89 -5.30 3.32 5.84
CA LEU A 89 -4.39 4.03 6.76
C LEU A 89 -3.33 4.84 6.00
N VAL A 90 -2.71 4.26 4.96
CA VAL A 90 -1.76 4.98 4.10
C VAL A 90 -2.44 6.19 3.43
N LYS A 91 -3.65 6.02 2.90
CA LYS A 91 -4.41 7.10 2.25
C LYS A 91 -4.74 8.22 3.24
N ASN A 92 -5.17 7.87 4.46
CA ASN A 92 -5.45 8.84 5.51
C ASN A 92 -4.17 9.56 5.99
N ALA A 93 -3.05 8.84 6.15
CA ALA A 93 -1.74 9.43 6.45
C ALA A 93 -1.31 10.45 5.38
N CYS A 94 -1.49 10.12 4.10
CA CYS A 94 -1.23 11.05 3.01
C CYS A 94 -2.05 12.34 3.14
N ARG A 95 -3.32 12.28 3.59
CA ARG A 95 -4.15 13.48 3.85
C ARG A 95 -3.61 14.33 5.00
N HIS A 96 -3.18 13.69 6.07
CA HIS A 96 -2.59 14.39 7.22
C HIS A 96 -1.28 15.09 6.86
N LEU A 97 -0.50 14.49 5.97
CA LEU A 97 0.76 15.08 5.49
C LEU A 97 0.57 16.25 4.53
N VAL A 98 -0.63 16.47 3.94
CA VAL A 98 -0.83 17.58 2.99
C VAL A 98 -0.44 18.91 3.62
N GLY A 99 0.48 19.63 2.95
CA GLY A 99 1.03 20.91 3.41
C GLY A 99 2.31 20.79 4.23
N THR A 100 2.71 19.60 4.68
CA THR A 100 4.04 19.40 5.29
C THR A 100 5.16 19.48 4.26
N THR A 101 6.36 19.78 4.70
CA THR A 101 7.53 19.93 3.83
C THR A 101 8.65 19.00 4.25
N GLU A 102 9.44 18.52 3.27
CA GLU A 102 10.62 17.68 3.48
C GLU A 102 11.72 18.11 2.53
N GLU A 103 12.99 18.04 3.00
CA GLU A 103 14.16 18.29 2.16
C GLU A 103 14.51 17.03 1.36
N VAL A 104 14.35 17.10 0.04
CA VAL A 104 14.57 15.98 -0.88
C VAL A 104 15.63 16.36 -1.91
N CYS A 105 16.81 15.75 -1.83
CA CYS A 105 17.93 16.01 -2.76
C CYS A 105 18.27 17.51 -2.91
N GLY A 106 18.24 18.29 -1.81
CA GLY A 106 18.55 19.72 -1.80
C GLY A 106 17.40 20.63 -2.25
N HIS A 107 16.20 20.12 -2.34
CA HIS A 107 14.99 20.89 -2.64
C HIS A 107 13.92 20.67 -1.56
N THR A 108 13.31 21.75 -1.09
CA THR A 108 12.15 21.67 -0.19
C THR A 108 10.93 21.31 -1.02
N LEU A 109 10.38 20.13 -0.78
CA LEU A 109 9.13 19.67 -1.40
C LEU A 109 7.97 19.73 -0.41
N THR A 110 6.80 20.16 -0.89
CA THR A 110 5.57 20.17 -0.10
C THR A 110 4.71 18.97 -0.47
N TRP A 111 4.25 18.21 0.53
CA TRP A 111 3.37 17.06 0.31
C TRP A 111 1.98 17.53 -0.15
N ASN A 112 1.56 17.10 -1.33
CA ASN A 112 0.26 17.40 -1.90
C ASN A 112 -0.42 16.15 -2.50
N MET A 113 0.02 14.96 -2.10
CA MET A 113 -0.39 13.70 -2.69
C MET A 113 -1.33 12.93 -1.78
N VAL A 114 -2.47 12.52 -2.33
CA VAL A 114 -3.39 11.55 -1.73
C VAL A 114 -3.75 10.52 -2.81
N PRO A 115 -3.63 9.22 -2.54
CA PRO A 115 -3.89 8.19 -3.56
C PRO A 115 -5.30 8.26 -4.16
N PHE A 116 -5.37 8.29 -5.49
CA PHE A 116 -6.62 8.13 -6.24
C PHE A 116 -7.02 6.65 -6.33
N ASP A 117 -8.27 6.38 -6.65
CA ASP A 117 -8.80 5.01 -6.76
C ASP A 117 -8.03 4.14 -7.76
N VAL A 118 -7.60 4.71 -8.89
CA VAL A 118 -6.76 3.99 -9.88
C VAL A 118 -5.38 3.66 -9.33
N GLN A 119 -4.85 4.47 -8.42
CA GLN A 119 -3.58 4.21 -7.74
C GLN A 119 -3.73 3.13 -6.68
N LEU A 120 -4.86 3.07 -5.97
CA LEU A 120 -5.20 1.96 -5.07
C LEU A 120 -5.29 0.64 -5.85
N LEU A 121 -5.92 0.64 -7.04
CA LEU A 121 -5.94 -0.52 -7.95
C LEU A 121 -4.52 -0.96 -8.33
N GLY A 122 -3.66 -0.02 -8.72
CA GLY A 122 -2.26 -0.29 -9.06
C GLY A 122 -1.52 -0.96 -7.90
N GLY A 123 -1.68 -0.46 -6.68
CA GLY A 123 -1.11 -1.02 -5.46
C GLY A 123 -1.59 -2.45 -5.19
N ILE A 124 -2.88 -2.73 -5.36
CA ILE A 124 -3.45 -4.07 -5.20
C ILE A 124 -2.85 -5.04 -6.22
N VAL A 125 -2.75 -4.61 -7.49
CA VAL A 125 -2.17 -5.40 -8.58
C VAL A 125 -0.71 -5.77 -8.28
N LEU A 126 0.09 -4.82 -7.80
CA LEU A 126 1.48 -5.05 -7.39
C LEU A 126 1.57 -6.01 -6.20
N HIS A 127 0.74 -5.87 -5.17
CA HIS A 127 0.70 -6.79 -4.04
C HIS A 127 0.36 -8.22 -4.46
N GLN A 128 -0.46 -8.40 -5.49
CA GLN A 128 -0.78 -9.71 -6.08
C GLN A 128 0.38 -10.31 -6.89
N GLY A 129 1.54 -9.67 -6.97
CA GLY A 129 2.69 -10.13 -7.75
C GLY A 129 2.50 -9.99 -9.25
N LYS A 130 1.65 -9.06 -9.68
CA LYS A 130 1.37 -8.77 -11.09
C LYS A 130 2.06 -7.47 -11.52
N ILE A 131 2.17 -7.26 -12.82
CA ILE A 131 2.68 -6.00 -13.40
C ILE A 131 1.52 -4.99 -13.47
N SER A 132 1.75 -3.80 -12.93
CA SER A 132 0.85 -2.65 -13.07
C SER A 132 1.43 -1.69 -14.10
N GLU A 133 0.82 -1.64 -15.27
CA GLU A 133 1.17 -0.67 -16.31
C GLU A 133 0.45 0.65 -16.05
N MET A 134 1.23 1.72 -15.91
CA MET A 134 0.72 3.07 -15.67
C MET A 134 1.50 4.07 -16.53
N GLN A 135 0.81 5.08 -17.05
CA GLN A 135 1.41 6.11 -17.89
C GLN A 135 2.39 6.99 -17.07
N THR A 136 3.27 7.67 -17.79
CA THR A 136 4.17 8.67 -17.17
C THR A 136 3.32 9.78 -16.56
N GLY A 137 3.65 10.20 -15.32
CA GLY A 137 2.91 11.22 -14.60
C GLY A 137 1.75 10.70 -13.73
N GLU A 138 1.36 9.43 -13.81
CA GLU A 138 0.25 8.87 -13.00
C GLU A 138 0.61 8.53 -11.55
N GLY A 139 1.80 8.95 -11.09
CA GLY A 139 2.19 8.83 -9.68
C GLY A 139 2.62 7.44 -9.26
N LYS A 140 3.34 6.71 -10.12
CA LYS A 140 3.85 5.36 -9.83
C LYS A 140 4.63 5.25 -8.51
N THR A 141 5.38 6.29 -8.14
CA THR A 141 6.13 6.33 -6.87
C THR A 141 5.20 6.28 -5.66
N LEU A 142 4.08 7.01 -5.70
CA LEU A 142 3.07 6.96 -4.64
C LEU A 142 2.36 5.59 -4.62
N VAL A 143 2.04 5.02 -5.78
CA VAL A 143 1.44 3.68 -5.89
C VAL A 143 2.28 2.61 -5.21
N ALA A 144 3.62 2.68 -5.39
CA ALA A 144 4.53 1.72 -4.78
C ALA A 144 4.51 1.76 -3.25
N THR A 145 4.14 2.88 -2.63
CA THR A 145 4.08 2.99 -1.16
C THR A 145 3.07 2.03 -0.54
N LEU A 146 1.98 1.76 -1.24
CA LEU A 146 0.89 0.92 -0.77
C LEU A 146 1.33 -0.55 -0.52
N PRO A 147 1.84 -1.28 -1.53
CA PRO A 147 2.32 -2.64 -1.30
C PRO A 147 3.59 -2.70 -0.44
N LEU A 148 4.46 -1.69 -0.49
CA LEU A 148 5.65 -1.64 0.36
C LEU A 148 5.25 -1.54 1.84
N TYR A 149 4.35 -0.62 2.19
CA TYR A 149 3.82 -0.51 3.54
C TYR A 149 3.18 -1.82 4.00
N LEU A 150 2.23 -2.36 3.21
CA LEU A 150 1.52 -3.59 3.56
C LEU A 150 2.47 -4.76 3.84
N ASN A 151 3.43 -5.00 2.94
CA ASN A 151 4.34 -6.13 3.08
C ASN A 151 5.37 -5.93 4.23
N ALA A 152 5.73 -4.70 4.56
CA ALA A 152 6.58 -4.39 5.72
C ALA A 152 5.91 -4.73 7.06
N LEU A 153 4.58 -4.81 7.12
CA LEU A 153 3.84 -5.22 8.33
C LEU A 153 4.13 -6.66 8.76
N ALA A 154 4.59 -7.51 7.82
CA ALA A 154 5.02 -8.88 8.14
C ALA A 154 6.37 -8.96 8.88
N GLY A 155 7.03 -7.81 9.15
CA GLY A 155 8.32 -7.76 9.86
C GLY A 155 9.52 -8.15 9.00
N LYS A 156 9.36 -8.19 7.68
CA LYS A 156 10.44 -8.48 6.72
C LYS A 156 10.93 -7.20 6.04
N ASN A 157 12.19 -7.21 5.62
CA ASN A 157 12.70 -6.15 4.75
C ASN A 157 11.97 -6.16 3.40
N VAL A 158 11.46 -4.98 3.02
CA VAL A 158 10.83 -4.76 1.72
C VAL A 158 11.69 -3.76 0.97
N GLN A 159 12.00 -4.06 -0.29
CA GLN A 159 12.90 -3.26 -1.11
C GLN A 159 12.20 -2.79 -2.37
N LEU A 160 12.46 -1.53 -2.74
CA LEU A 160 12.09 -0.96 -4.02
C LEU A 160 13.35 -0.78 -4.87
N VAL A 161 13.37 -1.41 -6.04
CA VAL A 161 14.48 -1.28 -6.99
C VAL A 161 14.14 -0.21 -8.02
N THR A 162 15.06 0.72 -8.22
CA THR A 162 14.96 1.81 -9.21
C THR A 162 16.09 1.72 -10.23
N VAL A 163 16.03 2.52 -11.29
CA VAL A 163 17.00 2.43 -12.40
C VAL A 163 18.36 3.07 -12.09
N ASN A 164 18.46 3.91 -11.04
CA ASN A 164 19.71 4.56 -10.65
C ASN A 164 19.68 5.06 -9.20
N ASP A 165 20.85 5.40 -8.67
CA ASP A 165 21.05 5.83 -7.29
C ASP A 165 20.34 7.15 -6.95
N TYR A 166 20.26 8.07 -7.91
CA TYR A 166 19.54 9.33 -7.71
C TYR A 166 18.06 9.10 -7.42
N LEU A 167 17.39 8.25 -8.20
CA LEU A 167 15.98 7.92 -7.95
C LEU A 167 15.81 7.13 -6.67
N ALA A 168 16.75 6.24 -6.34
CA ALA A 168 16.72 5.51 -5.07
C ALA A 168 16.76 6.47 -3.88
N LEU A 169 17.70 7.41 -3.87
CA LEU A 169 17.84 8.42 -2.82
C LEU A 169 16.62 9.34 -2.74
N ARG A 170 16.18 9.87 -3.89
CA ARG A 170 15.03 10.78 -3.98
C ARG A 170 13.75 10.11 -3.43
N ASP A 171 13.45 8.90 -3.91
CA ASP A 171 12.22 8.22 -3.56
C ASP A 171 12.27 7.67 -2.12
N ALA A 172 13.44 7.20 -1.63
CA ALA A 172 13.63 6.82 -0.25
C ALA A 172 13.45 8.01 0.72
N THR A 173 13.95 9.18 0.35
CA THR A 173 13.77 10.40 1.16
C THR A 173 12.33 10.85 1.14
N TRP A 174 11.75 11.03 -0.06
CA TRP A 174 10.41 11.60 -0.21
C TRP A 174 9.30 10.68 0.30
N MET A 175 9.29 9.41 -0.09
CA MET A 175 8.31 8.45 0.42
C MET A 175 8.65 7.99 1.84
N GLY A 176 9.92 8.10 2.24
CA GLY A 176 10.38 7.86 3.60
C GLY A 176 9.68 8.72 4.63
N HIS A 177 9.32 9.96 4.28
CA HIS A 177 8.49 10.85 5.10
C HIS A 177 7.16 10.17 5.49
N LEU A 178 6.44 9.61 4.52
CA LEU A 178 5.20 8.86 4.75
C LEU A 178 5.42 7.60 5.60
N TYR A 179 6.47 6.80 5.31
CA TYR A 179 6.73 5.57 6.07
C TYR A 179 7.08 5.87 7.53
N LYS A 180 7.90 6.88 7.80
CA LYS A 180 8.23 7.32 9.17
C LYS A 180 6.98 7.80 9.91
N TYR A 181 6.13 8.57 9.24
CA TYR A 181 4.85 9.01 9.81
C TYR A 181 3.93 7.84 10.18
N LEU A 182 3.95 6.77 9.40
CA LEU A 182 3.26 5.52 9.69
C LEU A 182 3.94 4.64 10.75
N GLY A 183 5.12 5.03 11.26
CA GLY A 183 5.87 4.27 12.27
C GLY A 183 6.74 3.15 11.71
N LEU A 184 7.15 3.23 10.45
CA LEU A 184 8.16 2.34 9.85
C LEU A 184 9.54 3.02 9.85
N THR A 185 10.59 2.19 9.77
CA THR A 185 11.99 2.62 9.53
C THR A 185 12.32 2.53 8.05
N VAL A 186 13.10 3.50 7.56
CA VAL A 186 13.58 3.57 6.17
C VAL A 186 15.08 3.77 6.18
#